data_b03485c980dffca43462f54f32f6461b
#
_entry.id   b03485c980dffca43462f54f32f6461b
#
_cell.length_a   1.000
_cell.length_b   1.000
_cell.length_c   1.000
_cell.angle_alpha   90.00
_cell.angle_beta   90.00
_cell.angle_gamma   90.00
#
_symmetry.space_group_name_H-M   'P 1'
#
loop_
_entity.id
_entity.type
_entity.pdbx_description
1 polymer ?
#
loop_
_entity_poly.entity_id
_entity_poly.type
_entity_poly.pdbx_seq_one_letter_code
_entity_poly.pdbx_strand_id
1 'polypeptide(L)'
;GELVGLLTVYADDPDVDVAILVHPNHRRQGIARALYRSFEKETASYPIESVTFQTERVFLENHPDFASNWGLVEDDETETWLGRDRTAYALDSRSDVDVLLAEPSYLETIAQLHHQTFSDEVEAPEVSHRYISEALKDPDSLLYILLKEGQVIGVCTVDVSGKCNYLYGLALAEVYRGQGYGSYLAKSLVNQLIEQND
;
A
#
# COMPACT_ATOMS: atom_id res chain seq x y z
N GLY A 1 22.42 -21.41 11.26
CA GLY A 1 22.90 -20.96 9.95
C GLY A 1 22.75 -19.46 9.84
N GLU A 2 23.45 -18.84 8.92
CA GLU A 2 23.33 -17.41 8.61
C GLU A 2 22.27 -17.23 7.51
N LEU A 3 21.38 -16.23 7.67
CA LEU A 3 20.41 -15.88 6.64
C LEU A 3 21.11 -15.02 5.58
N VAL A 4 21.26 -15.56 4.37
CA VAL A 4 21.99 -14.90 3.27
C VAL A 4 21.09 -14.46 2.11
N GLY A 5 19.83 -14.90 2.10
CA GLY A 5 18.83 -14.50 1.10
C GLY A 5 17.42 -14.70 1.59
N LEU A 6 16.50 -13.88 1.10
CA LEU A 6 15.08 -13.90 1.40
C LEU A 6 14.30 -13.68 0.12
N LEU A 7 13.22 -14.42 -0.07
CA LEU A 7 12.18 -14.14 -1.04
C LEU A 7 10.88 -13.95 -0.28
N THR A 8 10.21 -12.84 -0.54
CA THR A 8 8.87 -12.55 -0.02
C THR A 8 7.88 -12.55 -1.17
N VAL A 9 6.69 -13.03 -0.90
CA VAL A 9 5.57 -13.06 -1.84
C VAL A 9 4.40 -12.33 -1.21
N TYR A 10 3.85 -11.40 -1.94
CA TYR A 10 2.59 -10.77 -1.63
C TYR A 10 1.56 -11.28 -2.62
N ALA A 11 0.54 -11.98 -2.14
CA ALA A 11 -0.39 -12.73 -2.98
C ALA A 11 -1.83 -12.54 -2.48
N ASP A 12 -2.39 -11.37 -2.78
CA ASP A 12 -3.79 -11.08 -2.50
C ASP A 12 -4.72 -11.56 -3.61
N ASP A 13 -4.16 -11.72 -4.81
CA ASP A 13 -4.82 -12.09 -6.06
C ASP A 13 -4.03 -13.18 -6.81
N PRO A 14 -4.55 -13.68 -7.95
CA PRO A 14 -3.78 -14.54 -8.86
C PRO A 14 -2.50 -13.88 -9.39
N ASP A 15 -2.45 -12.54 -9.36
CA ASP A 15 -1.26 -11.74 -9.65
C ASP A 15 -0.46 -11.57 -8.35
N VAL A 16 0.81 -11.94 -8.38
CA VAL A 16 1.64 -11.94 -7.17
C VAL A 16 2.86 -11.04 -7.31
N ASP A 17 3.14 -10.27 -6.25
CA ASP A 17 4.35 -9.48 -6.14
C ASP A 17 5.45 -10.28 -5.42
N VAL A 18 6.63 -10.31 -6.02
CA VAL A 18 7.79 -11.01 -5.49
C VAL A 18 8.95 -10.05 -5.26
N ALA A 19 9.49 -10.05 -4.05
CA ALA A 19 10.73 -9.36 -3.75
C ALA A 19 11.82 -10.36 -3.33
N ILE A 20 13.03 -10.23 -3.91
CA ILE A 20 14.16 -11.09 -3.62
C ILE A 20 15.34 -10.26 -3.12
N LEU A 21 15.76 -10.54 -1.90
CA LEU A 21 16.92 -9.92 -1.28
C LEU A 21 18.04 -10.94 -1.11
N VAL A 22 19.26 -10.58 -1.52
CA VAL A 22 20.46 -11.39 -1.29
C VAL A 22 21.53 -10.53 -0.65
N HIS A 23 22.09 -11.00 0.46
CA HIS A 23 23.16 -10.33 1.18
C HIS A 23 24.32 -9.97 0.21
N PRO A 24 24.85 -8.74 0.23
CA PRO A 24 25.83 -8.26 -0.76
C PRO A 24 27.03 -9.22 -0.96
N ASN A 25 27.58 -9.76 0.12
CA ASN A 25 28.74 -10.66 0.07
C ASN A 25 28.42 -12.05 -0.52
N HIS A 26 27.14 -12.38 -0.70
CA HIS A 26 26.67 -13.68 -1.23
C HIS A 26 25.98 -13.56 -2.59
N ARG A 27 26.04 -12.37 -3.21
CA ARG A 27 25.51 -12.15 -4.56
C ARG A 27 26.32 -12.89 -5.62
N ARG A 28 25.73 -13.08 -6.80
CA ARG A 28 26.34 -13.76 -7.96
C ARG A 28 26.66 -15.25 -7.73
N GLN A 29 26.07 -15.86 -6.70
CA GLN A 29 26.24 -17.29 -6.38
C GLN A 29 24.99 -18.13 -6.71
N GLY A 30 24.04 -17.58 -7.44
CA GLY A 30 22.80 -18.26 -7.84
C GLY A 30 21.71 -18.31 -6.77
N ILE A 31 21.90 -17.65 -5.61
CA ILE A 31 20.95 -17.69 -4.49
C ILE A 31 19.56 -17.18 -4.90
N ALA A 32 19.48 -16.01 -5.56
CA ALA A 32 18.21 -15.46 -6.02
C ALA A 32 17.45 -16.45 -6.94
N ARG A 33 18.17 -17.09 -7.89
CA ARG A 33 17.55 -18.11 -8.77
C ARG A 33 17.12 -19.35 -8.02
N ALA A 34 17.85 -19.76 -6.99
CA ALA A 34 17.47 -20.90 -6.15
C ALA A 34 16.20 -20.60 -5.36
N LEU A 35 16.09 -19.40 -4.77
CA LEU A 35 14.90 -18.93 -4.06
C LEU A 35 13.68 -18.88 -5.00
N TYR A 36 13.84 -18.31 -6.19
CA TYR A 36 12.75 -18.20 -7.15
C TYR A 36 12.27 -19.59 -7.63
N ARG A 37 13.18 -20.53 -7.90
CA ARG A 37 12.81 -21.91 -8.23
C ARG A 37 12.09 -22.63 -7.09
N SER A 38 12.42 -22.31 -5.83
CA SER A 38 11.69 -22.85 -4.68
C SER A 38 10.27 -22.28 -4.65
N PHE A 39 10.13 -21.00 -4.87
CA PHE A 39 8.83 -20.34 -5.01
C PHE A 39 7.99 -20.99 -6.10
N GLU A 40 8.48 -21.11 -7.33
CA GLU A 40 7.76 -21.76 -8.44
C GLU A 40 7.31 -23.20 -8.09
N LYS A 41 8.16 -23.95 -7.41
CA LYS A 41 7.86 -25.32 -6.99
C LYS A 41 6.79 -25.37 -5.90
N GLU A 42 6.88 -24.49 -4.90
CA GLU A 42 5.94 -24.45 -3.77
C GLU A 42 4.58 -23.91 -4.16
N THR A 43 4.54 -23.01 -5.15
CA THR A 43 3.30 -22.40 -5.63
C THR A 43 2.70 -23.10 -6.86
N ALA A 44 3.27 -24.19 -7.35
CA ALA A 44 2.83 -24.87 -8.56
C ALA A 44 1.35 -25.33 -8.57
N SER A 45 0.71 -25.43 -7.41
CA SER A 45 -0.71 -25.78 -7.25
C SER A 45 -1.63 -24.56 -7.07
N TYR A 46 -1.07 -23.35 -6.98
CA TYR A 46 -1.85 -22.13 -6.85
C TYR A 46 -2.15 -21.52 -8.22
N PRO A 47 -3.31 -20.90 -8.42
CA PRO A 47 -3.68 -20.30 -9.69
C PRO A 47 -3.02 -18.92 -9.87
N ILE A 48 -1.68 -18.90 -9.97
CA ILE A 48 -0.93 -17.68 -10.25
C ILE A 48 -1.01 -17.38 -11.75
N GLU A 49 -1.47 -16.18 -12.10
CA GLU A 49 -1.61 -15.72 -13.49
C GLU A 49 -0.40 -14.89 -13.92
N SER A 50 0.10 -14.02 -13.04
CA SER A 50 1.30 -13.25 -13.28
C SER A 50 2.19 -13.12 -12.05
N VAL A 51 3.47 -12.81 -12.28
CA VAL A 51 4.46 -12.56 -11.22
C VAL A 51 5.17 -11.26 -11.52
N THR A 52 5.00 -10.28 -10.62
CA THR A 52 5.62 -8.97 -10.70
C THR A 52 6.83 -8.90 -9.77
N PHE A 53 7.93 -8.32 -10.27
CA PHE A 53 9.11 -8.00 -9.48
C PHE A 53 9.22 -6.49 -9.32
N GLN A 54 9.05 -6.01 -8.11
CA GLN A 54 9.31 -4.61 -7.79
C GLN A 54 10.79 -4.41 -7.46
N THR A 55 11.39 -3.37 -8.01
CA THR A 55 12.79 -3.04 -7.75
C THR A 55 13.05 -1.55 -7.87
N GLU A 56 14.15 -1.10 -7.28
CA GLU A 56 14.59 0.27 -7.35
C GLU A 56 15.07 0.64 -8.75
N ARG A 57 14.68 1.82 -9.25
CA ARG A 57 15.15 2.33 -10.54
C ARG A 57 16.67 2.33 -10.65
N VAL A 58 17.38 2.75 -9.59
CA VAL A 58 18.85 2.72 -9.52
C VAL A 58 19.42 1.30 -9.71
N PHE A 59 18.69 0.27 -9.28
CA PHE A 59 19.11 -1.11 -9.52
C PHE A 59 19.05 -1.44 -11.01
N LEU A 60 17.99 -1.09 -11.72
CA LEU A 60 17.85 -1.32 -13.17
C LEU A 60 18.89 -0.53 -13.97
N GLU A 61 19.14 0.74 -13.61
CA GLU A 61 20.19 1.56 -14.24
C GLU A 61 21.57 0.93 -14.12
N ASN A 62 21.89 0.30 -12.99
CA ASN A 62 23.16 -0.41 -12.76
C ASN A 62 23.19 -1.84 -13.33
N HIS A 63 22.04 -2.39 -13.69
CA HIS A 63 21.89 -3.76 -14.20
C HIS A 63 20.94 -3.81 -15.41
N PRO A 64 21.28 -3.17 -16.54
CA PRO A 64 20.38 -3.02 -17.68
C PRO A 64 19.95 -4.36 -18.32
N ASP A 65 20.75 -5.39 -18.15
CA ASP A 65 20.43 -6.75 -18.67
C ASP A 65 19.61 -7.59 -17.67
N PHE A 66 19.14 -7.01 -16.55
CA PHE A 66 18.46 -7.78 -15.52
C PHE A 66 17.17 -8.41 -16.05
N ALA A 67 16.27 -7.60 -16.61
CA ALA A 67 14.98 -8.08 -17.12
C ALA A 67 15.17 -9.16 -18.18
N SER A 68 16.04 -8.92 -19.18
CA SER A 68 16.31 -9.88 -20.25
C SER A 68 16.92 -11.20 -19.74
N ASN A 69 17.82 -11.14 -18.76
CA ASN A 69 18.45 -12.31 -18.15
C ASN A 69 17.46 -13.18 -17.34
N TRP A 70 16.36 -12.61 -16.91
CA TRP A 70 15.29 -13.30 -16.17
C TRP A 70 14.06 -13.59 -17.02
N GLY A 71 14.03 -13.13 -18.28
CA GLY A 71 12.88 -13.27 -19.17
C GLY A 71 11.68 -12.42 -18.75
N LEU A 72 11.95 -11.31 -18.05
CA LEU A 72 10.94 -10.37 -17.59
C LEU A 72 10.65 -9.34 -18.68
N VAL A 73 9.45 -8.80 -18.66
CA VAL A 73 9.04 -7.63 -19.43
C VAL A 73 9.02 -6.43 -18.47
N GLU A 74 9.67 -5.34 -18.86
CA GLU A 74 9.61 -4.10 -18.08
C GLU A 74 8.22 -3.47 -18.25
N ASP A 75 7.66 -3.02 -17.13
CA ASP A 75 6.43 -2.25 -17.06
C ASP A 75 6.78 -0.76 -16.86
N ASP A 76 5.95 0.11 -17.40
CA ASP A 76 6.08 1.56 -17.24
C ASP A 76 5.51 2.07 -15.89
N GLU A 77 4.89 1.20 -15.10
CA GLU A 77 4.37 1.55 -13.80
C GLU A 77 5.49 1.85 -12.81
N THR A 78 5.36 2.97 -12.13
CA THR A 78 6.31 3.40 -11.11
C THR A 78 5.62 3.90 -9.86
N GLU A 79 6.03 3.38 -8.70
CA GLU A 79 5.62 3.90 -7.42
C GLU A 79 6.62 4.94 -6.90
N THR A 80 6.11 6.04 -6.36
CA THR A 80 6.91 7.05 -5.71
C THR A 80 6.60 7.13 -4.23
N TRP A 81 7.56 6.74 -3.41
CA TRP A 81 7.45 6.85 -1.96
C TRP A 81 7.86 8.24 -1.50
N LEU A 82 6.95 8.95 -0.84
CA LEU A 82 7.18 10.28 -0.32
C LEU A 82 7.38 10.23 1.19
N GLY A 83 8.50 10.76 1.67
CA GLY A 83 8.79 10.89 3.09
C GLY A 83 8.82 12.34 3.54
N ARG A 84 8.54 12.57 4.83
CA ARG A 84 8.68 13.87 5.47
C ARG A 84 9.15 13.73 6.91
N ASP A 85 9.63 14.82 7.47
CA ASP A 85 9.94 14.95 8.89
C ASP A 85 8.69 15.14 9.76
N ARG A 86 8.88 15.22 11.09
CA ARG A 86 7.83 15.41 12.09
C ARG A 86 7.38 16.89 12.24
N THR A 87 7.51 17.71 11.21
CA THR A 87 7.06 19.11 11.28
C THR A 87 5.55 19.18 11.03
N ALA A 88 4.80 19.68 12.00
CA ALA A 88 3.36 19.87 11.86
C ALA A 88 3.02 20.87 10.75
N TYR A 89 1.91 20.66 10.07
CA TYR A 89 1.38 21.61 9.11
C TYR A 89 0.66 22.76 9.82
N ALA A 90 0.87 23.98 9.36
CA ALA A 90 -0.08 25.06 9.59
C ALA A 90 -1.36 24.72 8.82
N LEU A 91 -2.42 24.41 9.54
CA LEU A 91 -3.67 23.97 8.96
C LEU A 91 -4.82 24.80 9.52
N ASP A 92 -5.51 25.52 8.65
CA ASP A 92 -6.73 26.21 9.03
C ASP A 92 -7.83 25.19 9.33
N SER A 93 -8.51 25.36 10.44
CA SER A 93 -9.62 24.48 10.79
C SER A 93 -10.76 24.65 9.78
N ARG A 94 -11.32 23.51 9.37
CA ARG A 94 -12.52 23.47 8.53
C ARG A 94 -13.70 23.06 9.39
N SER A 95 -14.64 23.97 9.60
CA SER A 95 -15.86 23.71 10.38
C SER A 95 -16.91 22.89 9.63
N ASP A 96 -16.68 22.62 8.34
CA ASP A 96 -17.57 21.87 7.46
C ASP A 96 -17.25 20.38 7.38
N VAL A 97 -16.17 19.93 8.05
CA VAL A 97 -15.73 18.52 8.04
C VAL A 97 -15.12 18.08 9.37
N ASP A 98 -15.23 16.80 9.67
CA ASP A 98 -14.61 16.12 10.79
C ASP A 98 -13.69 14.99 10.31
N VAL A 99 -12.50 14.84 10.93
CA VAL A 99 -11.58 13.72 10.70
C VAL A 99 -11.66 12.79 11.91
N LEU A 100 -12.14 11.57 11.72
CA LEU A 100 -12.38 10.61 12.80
C LEU A 100 -11.75 9.26 12.46
N LEU A 101 -11.37 8.51 13.51
CA LEU A 101 -11.05 7.08 13.38
C LEU A 101 -12.34 6.34 13.02
N ALA A 102 -12.27 5.48 12.01
CA ALA A 102 -13.42 4.74 11.53
C ALA A 102 -13.87 3.68 12.55
N GLU A 103 -15.18 3.60 12.76
CA GLU A 103 -15.80 2.52 13.52
C GLU A 103 -16.33 1.44 12.55
N PRO A 104 -16.53 0.19 13.02
CA PRO A 104 -17.06 -0.89 12.17
C PRO A 104 -18.40 -0.57 11.50
N SER A 105 -19.16 0.36 12.05
CA SER A 105 -20.44 0.84 11.48
C SER A 105 -20.29 1.51 10.11
N TYR A 106 -19.08 1.98 9.78
CA TYR A 106 -18.80 2.63 8.50
C TYR A 106 -18.29 1.66 7.42
N LEU A 107 -18.11 0.36 7.73
CA LEU A 107 -17.53 -0.65 6.85
C LEU A 107 -18.09 -0.59 5.42
N GLU A 108 -19.40 -0.68 5.27
CA GLU A 108 -20.05 -0.71 3.95
C GLU A 108 -19.78 0.57 3.15
N THR A 109 -19.88 1.72 3.81
CA THR A 109 -19.66 3.01 3.14
C THR A 109 -18.22 3.19 2.69
N ILE A 110 -17.26 2.76 3.54
CA ILE A 110 -15.83 2.84 3.23
C ILE A 110 -15.47 1.84 2.13
N ALA A 111 -15.97 0.61 2.21
CA ALA A 111 -15.72 -0.42 1.19
C ALA A 111 -16.25 0.03 -0.19
N GLN A 112 -17.44 0.63 -0.22
CA GLN A 112 -17.98 1.18 -1.45
C GLN A 112 -17.12 2.33 -2.01
N LEU A 113 -16.65 3.25 -1.16
CA LEU A 113 -15.77 4.34 -1.58
C LEU A 113 -14.42 3.81 -2.07
N HIS A 114 -13.86 2.82 -1.38
CA HIS A 114 -12.63 2.14 -1.78
C HIS A 114 -12.78 1.49 -3.15
N HIS A 115 -13.82 0.69 -3.34
CA HIS A 115 -14.11 0.03 -4.61
C HIS A 115 -14.24 1.05 -5.76
N GLN A 116 -15.01 2.12 -5.57
CA GLN A 116 -15.17 3.18 -6.57
C GLN A 116 -13.89 3.94 -6.93
N THR A 117 -12.87 3.86 -6.06
CA THR A 117 -11.64 4.65 -6.23
C THR A 117 -10.48 3.82 -6.75
N PHE A 118 -10.36 2.55 -6.32
CA PHE A 118 -9.17 1.74 -6.53
C PHE A 118 -9.43 0.47 -7.35
N SER A 119 -10.68 0.02 -7.45
CA SER A 119 -10.97 -1.18 -8.19
C SER A 119 -11.11 -0.91 -9.68
N ASP A 120 -10.65 -1.85 -10.48
CA ASP A 120 -10.90 -1.88 -11.91
C ASP A 120 -12.35 -2.31 -12.22
N GLU A 121 -12.82 -2.12 -13.46
CA GLU A 121 -14.19 -2.45 -13.88
C GLU A 121 -14.56 -3.94 -13.68
N VAL A 122 -13.57 -4.82 -13.48
CA VAL A 122 -13.73 -6.28 -13.39
C VAL A 122 -13.70 -6.77 -11.94
N GLU A 123 -13.16 -5.99 -11.02
CA GLU A 123 -13.01 -6.41 -9.63
C GLU A 123 -14.35 -6.44 -8.89
N ALA A 124 -14.61 -7.53 -8.17
CA ALA A 124 -15.84 -7.69 -7.41
C ALA A 124 -15.85 -6.80 -6.15
N PRO A 125 -16.98 -6.14 -5.80
CA PRO A 125 -17.08 -5.29 -4.59
C PRO A 125 -16.71 -5.99 -3.28
N GLU A 126 -16.83 -7.31 -3.24
CA GLU A 126 -16.50 -8.15 -2.10
C GLU A 126 -15.00 -8.11 -1.74
N VAL A 127 -14.13 -7.85 -2.71
CA VAL A 127 -12.68 -7.70 -2.50
C VAL A 127 -12.43 -6.47 -1.64
N SER A 128 -12.94 -5.32 -2.05
CA SER A 128 -12.85 -4.07 -1.26
C SER A 128 -13.48 -4.20 0.12
N HIS A 129 -14.62 -4.90 0.22
CA HIS A 129 -15.27 -5.14 1.52
C HIS A 129 -14.38 -5.99 2.44
N ARG A 130 -13.78 -7.07 1.93
CA ARG A 130 -12.85 -7.90 2.70
C ARG A 130 -11.64 -7.09 3.16
N TYR A 131 -11.00 -6.36 2.25
CA TYR A 131 -9.84 -5.52 2.53
C TYR A 131 -10.11 -4.51 3.65
N ILE A 132 -11.20 -3.74 3.57
CA ILE A 132 -11.58 -2.78 4.61
C ILE A 132 -11.97 -3.47 5.92
N SER A 133 -12.64 -4.64 5.85
CA SER A 133 -12.98 -5.42 7.04
C SER A 133 -11.74 -5.93 7.78
N GLU A 134 -10.69 -6.29 7.07
CA GLU A 134 -9.41 -6.72 7.64
C GLU A 134 -8.67 -5.52 8.25
N ALA A 135 -8.57 -4.41 7.54
CA ALA A 135 -7.96 -3.18 8.04
C ALA A 135 -8.62 -2.66 9.33
N LEU A 136 -9.94 -2.75 9.45
CA LEU A 136 -10.67 -2.37 10.67
C LEU A 136 -10.40 -3.28 11.88
N LYS A 137 -9.89 -4.48 11.68
CA LYS A 137 -9.57 -5.46 12.73
C LYS A 137 -8.10 -5.48 13.11
N ASP A 138 -7.26 -4.98 12.25
CA ASP A 138 -5.82 -4.95 12.45
C ASP A 138 -5.45 -3.81 13.42
N PRO A 139 -4.84 -4.11 14.58
CA PRO A 139 -4.45 -3.09 15.55
C PRO A 139 -3.34 -2.14 15.05
N ASP A 140 -2.58 -2.56 14.05
CA ASP A 140 -1.51 -1.78 13.45
C ASP A 140 -2.00 -0.94 12.26
N SER A 141 -3.29 -1.04 11.92
CA SER A 141 -3.92 -0.34 10.79
C SER A 141 -4.98 0.64 11.32
N LEU A 142 -4.68 1.93 11.27
CA LEU A 142 -5.60 2.99 11.70
C LEU A 142 -6.32 3.57 10.49
N LEU A 143 -7.60 3.24 10.36
CA LEU A 143 -8.41 3.71 9.24
C LEU A 143 -9.18 4.96 9.66
N TYR A 144 -8.90 6.08 8.99
CA TYR A 144 -9.53 7.38 9.25
C TYR A 144 -10.51 7.75 8.15
N ILE A 145 -11.60 8.40 8.56
CA ILE A 145 -12.62 8.92 7.65
C ILE A 145 -12.72 10.45 7.73
N LEU A 146 -13.04 11.06 6.61
CA LEU A 146 -13.41 12.45 6.52
C LEU A 146 -14.94 12.54 6.37
N LEU A 147 -15.58 13.10 7.36
CA LEU A 147 -17.02 13.34 7.35
C LEU A 147 -17.35 14.77 6.93
N LYS A 148 -18.37 14.92 6.09
CA LYS A 148 -19.01 16.20 5.78
C LYS A 148 -20.52 16.05 5.94
N GLU A 149 -21.09 16.86 6.81
CA GLU A 149 -22.55 16.81 7.10
C GLU A 149 -23.03 15.38 7.45
N GLY A 150 -22.19 14.62 8.16
CA GLY A 150 -22.47 13.23 8.56
C GLY A 150 -22.26 12.17 7.46
N GLN A 151 -21.82 12.56 6.28
CA GLN A 151 -21.49 11.61 5.18
C GLN A 151 -19.99 11.39 5.09
N VAL A 152 -19.56 10.13 4.87
CA VAL A 152 -18.16 9.81 4.57
C VAL A 152 -17.86 10.30 3.15
N ILE A 153 -16.96 11.27 3.05
CA ILE A 153 -16.50 11.81 1.77
C ILE A 153 -15.07 11.45 1.43
N GLY A 154 -14.34 10.90 2.39
CA GLY A 154 -12.96 10.48 2.19
C GLY A 154 -12.51 9.47 3.24
N VAL A 155 -11.46 8.76 2.92
CA VAL A 155 -10.81 7.76 3.78
C VAL A 155 -9.30 7.81 3.57
N CYS A 156 -8.55 7.43 4.60
CA CYS A 156 -7.12 7.19 4.53
C CYS A 156 -6.73 6.19 5.62
N THR A 157 -5.88 5.24 5.28
CA THR A 157 -5.32 4.29 6.24
C THR A 157 -3.93 4.71 6.67
N VAL A 158 -3.58 4.44 7.92
CA VAL A 158 -2.25 4.67 8.48
C VAL A 158 -1.74 3.36 9.05
N ASP A 159 -0.65 2.83 8.51
CA ASP A 159 0.10 1.74 9.11
C ASP A 159 1.03 2.30 10.19
N VAL A 160 0.89 1.79 11.41
CA VAL A 160 1.69 2.17 12.59
C VAL A 160 2.58 1.02 13.09
N SER A 161 2.69 -0.08 12.36
CA SER A 161 3.49 -1.27 12.71
C SER A 161 4.99 -0.99 12.73
N GLY A 162 5.44 -0.01 11.95
CA GLY A 162 6.84 0.32 11.75
C GLY A 162 7.36 1.44 12.64
N LYS A 163 8.64 1.81 12.41
CA LYS A 163 9.25 2.99 13.04
C LYS A 163 8.77 4.32 12.45
N CYS A 164 8.20 4.27 11.26
CA CYS A 164 7.62 5.39 10.55
C CYS A 164 6.17 5.04 10.24
N ASN A 165 5.26 5.98 10.48
CA ASN A 165 3.88 5.81 10.08
C ASN A 165 3.77 5.94 8.56
N TYR A 166 3.03 5.05 7.93
CA TYR A 166 2.80 5.04 6.49
C TYR A 166 1.33 5.31 6.18
N LEU A 167 1.07 6.41 5.46
CA LEU A 167 -0.27 6.78 5.00
C LEU A 167 -0.51 6.21 3.62
N TYR A 168 -1.60 5.46 3.44
CA TYR A 168 -1.96 4.84 2.17
C TYR A 168 -3.49 4.77 2.00
N GLY A 169 -3.95 4.37 0.83
CA GLY A 169 -5.36 4.23 0.55
C GLY A 169 -6.16 5.54 0.70
N LEU A 170 -5.54 6.69 0.43
CA LEU A 170 -6.25 7.97 0.49
C LEU A 170 -7.21 8.09 -0.68
N ALA A 171 -8.49 8.02 -0.38
CA ALA A 171 -9.58 8.14 -1.34
C ALA A 171 -10.52 9.30 -0.98
N LEU A 172 -11.08 9.92 -2.01
CA LEU A 172 -12.19 10.87 -1.89
C LEU A 172 -13.28 10.51 -2.88
N ALA A 173 -14.53 10.64 -2.45
CA ALA A 173 -15.66 10.59 -3.35
C ALA A 173 -15.51 11.64 -4.46
N GLU A 174 -15.78 11.23 -5.70
CA GLU A 174 -15.44 11.99 -6.91
C GLU A 174 -15.94 13.45 -6.86
N VAL A 175 -17.16 13.64 -6.42
CA VAL A 175 -17.80 14.97 -6.36
C VAL A 175 -17.10 15.95 -5.39
N TYR A 176 -16.23 15.46 -4.51
CA TYR A 176 -15.46 16.26 -3.54
C TYR A 176 -13.99 16.43 -3.92
N ARG A 177 -13.55 15.85 -5.04
CA ARG A 177 -12.18 16.00 -5.53
C ARG A 177 -11.91 17.42 -6.01
N GLY A 178 -10.64 17.84 -6.02
CA GLY A 178 -10.22 19.16 -6.47
C GLY A 178 -10.57 20.33 -5.53
N GLN A 179 -11.24 20.08 -4.38
CA GLN A 179 -11.70 21.10 -3.43
C GLN A 179 -10.83 21.23 -2.18
N GLY A 180 -9.66 20.56 -2.18
CA GLY A 180 -8.70 20.60 -1.08
C GLY A 180 -8.99 19.65 0.09
N TYR A 181 -10.07 18.85 0.03
CA TYR A 181 -10.43 17.91 1.11
C TYR A 181 -9.38 16.81 1.34
N GLY A 182 -8.80 16.25 0.28
CA GLY A 182 -7.74 15.23 0.43
C GLY A 182 -6.48 15.80 1.06
N SER A 183 -6.06 16.98 0.64
CA SER A 183 -4.93 17.68 1.27
C SER A 183 -5.21 18.02 2.74
N TYR A 184 -6.45 18.39 3.06
CA TYR A 184 -6.86 18.64 4.44
C TYR A 184 -6.79 17.35 5.27
N LEU A 185 -7.36 16.24 4.78
CA LEU A 185 -7.32 14.94 5.45
C LEU A 185 -5.88 14.52 5.72
N ALA A 186 -5.02 14.45 4.69
CA ALA A 186 -3.63 14.05 4.84
C ALA A 186 -2.87 14.91 5.85
N LYS A 187 -3.02 16.24 5.79
CA LYS A 187 -2.35 17.17 6.73
C LYS A 187 -2.88 17.02 8.16
N SER A 188 -4.19 16.84 8.32
CA SER A 188 -4.80 16.60 9.63
C SER A 188 -4.26 15.31 10.26
N LEU A 189 -4.16 14.24 9.49
CA LEU A 189 -3.60 12.97 9.97
C LEU A 189 -2.15 13.10 10.38
N VAL A 190 -1.32 13.77 9.58
CA VAL A 190 0.08 14.03 9.96
C VAL A 190 0.16 14.77 11.29
N ASN A 191 -0.65 15.81 11.50
CA ASN A 191 -0.65 16.57 12.76
C ASN A 191 -1.10 15.69 13.95
N GLN A 192 -2.19 14.93 13.78
CA GLN A 192 -2.65 14.00 14.83
C GLN A 192 -1.63 12.95 15.20
N LEU A 193 -0.95 12.36 14.22
CA LEU A 193 0.10 11.35 14.43
C LEU A 193 1.33 11.93 15.14
N ILE A 194 1.67 13.19 14.88
CA ILE A 194 2.75 13.89 15.59
C ILE A 194 2.37 14.09 17.07
N GLU A 195 1.14 14.53 17.35
CA GLU A 195 0.64 14.75 18.70
C GLU A 195 0.53 13.45 19.53
N GLN A 196 0.15 12.34 18.89
CA GLN A 196 -0.01 11.05 19.57
C GLN A 196 1.31 10.36 19.92
N ASN A 197 2.41 10.70 19.24
CA ASN A 197 3.71 10.06 19.40
C ASN A 197 4.74 10.96 20.13
N ASP A 198 4.33 12.03 20.77
CA ASP A 198 5.12 12.80 21.73
C ASP A 198 4.93 12.25 23.14
#